data_0b98426d1d111acc9e72fcca808f628b
#
_entry.id   0b98426d1d111acc9e72fcca808f628b
#
_cell.length_a   1.000
_cell.length_b   1.000
_cell.length_c   1.000
_cell.angle_alpha   90.00
_cell.angle_beta   90.00
_cell.angle_gamma   90.00
#
_symmetry.space_group_name_H-M   'P 1'
#
loop_
_entity.id
_entity.type
_entity.pdbx_description
1 polymer ?
#
loop_
_entity_poly.entity_id
_entity_poly.type
_entity_poly.pdbx_seq_one_letter_code
_entity_poly.pdbx_strand_id
1 'polypeptide(L)'
;MRIKYEVSAGGLLLRRRDSTYDALLIGRGAPPRVWTLPKGHVEARESTEQAALREVREETGCWGEIVTKLSEIAYWFYVGKAKHRKAVTFYLMRYLSGDPANHDHEVDDARWFDVTQARRTLKYVNEKRLVDLALDFLVVNPTAFGESLLEEESKVQLPISS
;
A
#
# COMPACT_ATOMS: atom_id res chain seq x y z
N MET A 1 21.00 -6.79 -28.19
CA MET A 1 20.87 -6.77 -26.72
C MET A 1 19.47 -7.25 -26.34
N ARG A 2 19.41 -8.26 -25.49
CA ARG A 2 18.13 -8.81 -25.05
C ARG A 2 17.59 -7.97 -23.90
N ILE A 3 16.33 -7.51 -24.00
CA ILE A 3 15.67 -6.76 -22.95
C ILE A 3 14.68 -7.70 -22.23
N LYS A 4 14.78 -7.77 -20.90
CA LYS A 4 13.82 -8.51 -20.07
C LYS A 4 12.87 -7.51 -19.39
N TYR A 5 11.60 -7.84 -19.42
CA TYR A 5 10.55 -7.03 -18.81
C TYR A 5 10.01 -7.77 -17.59
N GLU A 6 9.93 -7.05 -16.47
CA GLU A 6 9.31 -7.56 -15.26
C GLU A 6 8.19 -6.61 -14.84
N VAL A 7 7.05 -7.19 -14.47
CA VAL A 7 5.89 -6.43 -14.01
C VAL A 7 5.53 -6.91 -12.62
N SER A 8 5.43 -5.95 -11.70
CA SER A 8 5.01 -6.19 -10.32
C SER A 8 3.85 -5.27 -9.98
N ALA A 9 3.11 -5.63 -8.96
CA ALA A 9 2.04 -4.83 -8.44
C ALA A 9 2.02 -4.92 -6.92
N GLY A 10 1.58 -3.85 -6.28
CA GLY A 10 1.48 -3.80 -4.85
C GLY A 10 0.49 -2.76 -4.38
N GLY A 11 0.45 -2.53 -3.09
CA GLY A 11 -0.54 -1.65 -2.53
C GLY A 11 -0.08 -0.91 -1.29
N LEU A 12 -0.65 0.26 -1.12
CA LEU A 12 -0.65 1.01 0.12
C LEU A 12 -2.00 0.76 0.79
N LEU A 13 -2.01 -0.12 1.78
CA LEU A 13 -3.20 -0.48 2.53
C LEU A 13 -3.33 0.47 3.72
N LEU A 14 -4.41 1.25 3.71
CA LEU A 14 -4.72 2.18 4.78
C LEU A 14 -5.98 1.73 5.52
N ARG A 15 -6.03 2.05 6.80
CA ARG A 15 -7.26 1.99 7.61
C ARG A 15 -7.46 3.33 8.33
N ARG A 16 -8.70 3.72 8.49
CA ARG A 16 -9.01 4.92 9.29
C ARG A 16 -8.88 4.60 10.77
N ARG A 17 -8.30 5.54 11.50
CA ARG A 17 -8.20 5.46 12.95
C ARG A 17 -8.43 6.87 13.51
N ASP A 18 -9.60 7.08 14.09
CA ASP A 18 -10.02 8.39 14.59
C ASP A 18 -9.94 9.45 13.47
N SER A 19 -9.12 10.48 13.62
CA SER A 19 -8.97 11.57 12.66
C SER A 19 -7.82 11.38 11.67
N THR A 20 -7.23 10.19 11.61
CA THR A 20 -6.08 9.90 10.75
C THR A 20 -6.18 8.52 10.13
N TYR A 21 -5.08 8.08 9.53
CA TYR A 21 -4.96 6.77 8.89
C TYR A 21 -3.73 6.04 9.44
N ASP A 22 -3.82 4.72 9.47
CA ASP A 22 -2.68 3.84 9.64
C ASP A 22 -2.36 3.19 8.30
N ALA A 23 -1.08 3.00 8.02
CA ALA A 23 -0.58 2.32 6.83
C ALA A 23 0.11 1.02 7.23
N LEU A 24 -0.11 -0.02 6.45
CA LEU A 24 0.50 -1.33 6.69
C LEU A 24 1.77 -1.48 5.88
N LEU A 25 2.88 -1.67 6.57
CA LEU A 25 4.19 -1.87 5.96
C LEU A 25 4.71 -3.27 6.25
N ILE A 26 5.58 -3.75 5.37
CA ILE A 26 6.30 -5.01 5.57
C ILE A 26 7.75 -4.73 5.88
N GLY A 27 8.32 -5.56 6.76
CA GLY A 27 9.71 -5.46 7.19
C GLY A 27 10.49 -6.70 6.82
N ARG A 28 11.72 -6.50 6.34
CA ARG A 28 12.66 -7.58 6.01
C ARG A 28 13.99 -7.36 6.69
N GLY A 29 14.64 -8.47 7.02
CA GLY A 29 15.94 -8.50 7.64
C GLY A 29 15.89 -8.47 9.16
N ALA A 30 17.03 -8.71 9.80
CA ALA A 30 17.18 -8.54 11.25
C ALA A 30 17.07 -7.05 11.61
N PRO A 31 16.63 -6.72 12.85
CA PRO A 31 16.56 -5.31 13.24
C PRO A 31 17.92 -4.60 13.16
N PRO A 32 17.97 -3.34 12.64
CA PRO A 32 16.82 -2.57 12.15
C PRO A 32 16.34 -3.08 10.79
N ARG A 33 15.05 -3.36 10.68
CA ARG A 33 14.46 -3.89 9.46
C ARG A 33 14.35 -2.85 8.37
N VAL A 34 14.34 -3.31 7.10
CA VAL A 34 14.00 -2.48 5.95
C VAL A 34 12.50 -2.54 5.74
N TRP A 35 11.83 -1.40 5.81
CA TRP A 35 10.38 -1.30 5.68
C TRP A 35 10.00 -0.80 4.29
N THR A 36 9.07 -1.52 3.68
CA THR A 36 8.60 -1.23 2.31
C THR A 36 7.10 -1.48 2.21
N LEU A 37 6.52 -1.07 1.09
CA LEU A 37 5.16 -1.46 0.73
C LEU A 37 5.15 -2.90 0.21
N PRO A 38 4.09 -3.66 0.49
CA PRO A 38 3.94 -5.01 -0.06
C PRO A 38 3.76 -4.95 -1.58
N LYS A 39 4.45 -5.84 -2.28
CA LYS A 39 4.39 -5.97 -3.74
C LYS A 39 5.01 -7.29 -4.19
N GLY A 40 4.68 -7.70 -5.39
CA GLY A 40 5.30 -8.87 -6.01
C GLY A 40 4.94 -9.02 -7.47
N HIS A 41 5.47 -10.05 -8.09
CA HIS A 41 5.31 -10.28 -9.52
C HIS A 41 3.87 -10.54 -9.92
N VAL A 42 3.45 -9.97 -11.05
CA VAL A 42 2.20 -10.29 -11.71
C VAL A 42 2.35 -11.66 -12.37
N GLU A 43 1.47 -12.58 -12.01
CA GLU A 43 1.47 -13.93 -12.57
C GLU A 43 0.76 -13.97 -13.92
N ALA A 44 0.99 -15.05 -14.67
CA ALA A 44 0.29 -15.26 -15.94
C ALA A 44 -1.23 -15.25 -15.72
N ARG A 45 -1.95 -14.56 -16.61
CA ARG A 45 -3.42 -14.44 -16.59
C ARG A 45 -3.98 -13.62 -15.42
N GLU A 46 -3.11 -12.94 -14.71
CA GLU A 46 -3.47 -12.07 -13.60
C GLU A 46 -3.40 -10.63 -14.06
N SER A 47 -4.39 -9.80 -13.70
CA SER A 47 -4.30 -8.35 -13.89
C SER A 47 -3.38 -7.74 -12.83
N THR A 48 -2.94 -6.51 -13.04
CA THR A 48 -2.16 -5.79 -12.02
C THR A 48 -2.97 -5.59 -10.74
N GLU A 49 -4.28 -5.34 -10.85
CA GLU A 49 -5.18 -5.23 -9.70
C GLU A 49 -5.25 -6.54 -8.90
N GLN A 50 -5.43 -7.66 -9.60
CA GLN A 50 -5.48 -8.99 -8.98
C GLN A 50 -4.17 -9.32 -8.28
N ALA A 51 -3.04 -9.04 -8.93
CA ALA A 51 -1.72 -9.26 -8.38
C ALA A 51 -1.49 -8.41 -7.12
N ALA A 52 -1.86 -7.13 -7.17
CA ALA A 52 -1.73 -6.22 -6.04
C ALA A 52 -2.52 -6.73 -4.83
N LEU A 53 -3.77 -7.13 -5.04
CA LEU A 53 -4.62 -7.67 -3.97
C LEU A 53 -4.03 -8.96 -3.39
N ARG A 54 -3.56 -9.85 -4.24
CA ARG A 54 -2.95 -11.12 -3.82
C ARG A 54 -1.67 -10.89 -3.03
N GLU A 55 -0.76 -10.05 -3.55
CA GLU A 55 0.52 -9.78 -2.89
C GLU A 55 0.34 -9.09 -1.53
N VAL A 56 -0.57 -8.13 -1.44
CA VAL A 56 -0.88 -7.47 -0.17
C VAL A 56 -1.38 -8.51 0.84
N ARG A 57 -2.29 -9.39 0.43
CA ARG A 57 -2.82 -10.43 1.31
C ARG A 57 -1.72 -11.40 1.77
N GLU A 58 -0.87 -11.87 0.84
CA GLU A 58 0.19 -12.82 1.17
C GLU A 58 1.23 -12.19 2.10
N GLU A 59 1.72 -11.02 1.77
CA GLU A 59 2.79 -10.38 2.52
C GLU A 59 2.35 -9.73 3.82
N THR A 60 1.08 -9.41 3.97
CA THR A 60 0.58 -8.71 5.17
C THR A 60 -0.43 -9.51 6.00
N GLY A 61 -1.01 -10.56 5.44
CA GLY A 61 -2.11 -11.28 6.11
C GLY A 61 -3.42 -10.51 6.12
N CYS A 62 -3.51 -9.40 5.42
CA CYS A 62 -4.68 -8.52 5.43
C CYS A 62 -5.33 -8.41 4.07
N TRP A 63 -6.65 -8.26 4.07
CA TRP A 63 -7.47 -8.10 2.88
C TRP A 63 -7.81 -6.63 2.69
N GLY A 64 -7.66 -6.15 1.45
CA GLY A 64 -8.03 -4.80 1.08
C GLY A 64 -8.93 -4.78 -0.14
N GLU A 65 -9.53 -3.63 -0.40
CA GLU A 65 -10.17 -3.35 -1.67
C GLU A 65 -9.49 -2.17 -2.34
N ILE A 66 -9.38 -2.21 -3.65
CA ILE A 66 -8.74 -1.15 -4.42
C ILE A 66 -9.65 0.08 -4.45
N VAL A 67 -9.08 1.23 -4.10
CA VAL A 67 -9.76 2.53 -4.17
C VAL A 67 -9.36 3.25 -5.45
N THR A 68 -8.06 3.33 -5.73
CA THR A 68 -7.55 3.97 -6.94
C THR A 68 -6.11 3.53 -7.22
N LYS A 69 -5.69 3.65 -8.46
CA LYS A 69 -4.28 3.50 -8.83
C LYS A 69 -3.53 4.76 -8.39
N LEU A 70 -2.42 4.58 -7.69
CA LEU A 70 -1.59 5.69 -7.24
C LEU A 70 -0.51 6.06 -8.25
N SER A 71 0.23 5.05 -8.74
CA SER A 71 1.34 5.31 -9.64
C SER A 71 1.84 4.02 -10.27
N GLU A 72 2.52 4.19 -11.39
CA GLU A 72 3.36 3.16 -11.99
C GLU A 72 4.79 3.68 -11.99
N ILE A 73 5.68 2.94 -11.34
CA ILE A 73 7.10 3.27 -11.24
C ILE A 73 7.86 2.33 -12.16
N ALA A 74 8.59 2.88 -13.13
CA ALA A 74 9.37 2.07 -14.06
C ALA A 74 10.85 2.45 -13.94
N TYR A 75 11.71 1.45 -13.98
CA TYR A 75 13.15 1.67 -13.94
C TYR A 75 13.91 0.60 -14.75
N TRP A 76 15.11 0.97 -15.17
CA TRP A 76 16.01 0.14 -15.94
C TRP A 76 17.20 -0.26 -15.08
N PHE A 77 17.65 -1.50 -15.24
CA PHE A 77 18.87 -1.97 -14.58
C PHE A 77 19.53 -3.06 -15.42
N TYR A 78 20.79 -3.35 -15.11
CA TYR A 78 21.56 -4.37 -15.81
C TYR A 78 21.85 -5.54 -14.86
N VAL A 79 21.70 -6.75 -15.38
CA VAL A 79 22.20 -7.97 -14.75
C VAL A 79 23.19 -8.59 -15.75
N GLY A 80 24.48 -8.46 -15.47
CA GLY A 80 25.51 -8.79 -16.43
C GLY A 80 25.39 -7.92 -17.68
N LYS A 81 25.23 -8.52 -18.85
CA LYS A 81 25.02 -7.83 -20.12
C LYS A 81 23.55 -7.64 -20.49
N ALA A 82 22.65 -8.21 -19.69
CA ALA A 82 21.23 -8.12 -19.98
C ALA A 82 20.63 -6.82 -19.40
N LYS A 83 19.87 -6.11 -20.23
CA LYS A 83 19.14 -4.92 -19.80
C LYS A 83 17.75 -5.35 -19.32
N HIS A 84 17.36 -4.88 -18.15
CA HIS A 84 16.08 -5.18 -17.56
C HIS A 84 15.26 -3.89 -17.42
N ARG A 85 13.98 -4.01 -17.69
CA ARG A 85 12.99 -2.98 -17.35
C ARG A 85 12.01 -3.56 -16.34
N LYS A 86 11.85 -2.90 -15.22
CA LYS A 86 10.88 -3.28 -14.20
C LYS A 86 9.85 -2.17 -14.04
N ALA A 87 8.58 -2.56 -14.12
CA ALA A 87 7.47 -1.65 -13.84
C ALA A 87 6.73 -2.17 -12.61
N VAL A 88 6.43 -1.29 -11.66
CA VAL A 88 5.66 -1.62 -10.47
C VAL A 88 4.47 -0.69 -10.38
N THR A 89 3.27 -1.25 -10.37
CA THR A 89 2.03 -0.50 -10.22
C THR A 89 1.56 -0.59 -8.78
N PHE A 90 1.31 0.54 -8.16
CA PHE A 90 0.81 0.61 -6.79
C PHE A 90 -0.61 1.17 -6.74
N TYR A 91 -1.42 0.57 -5.89
CA TYR A 91 -2.81 0.94 -5.66
C TYR A 91 -3.02 1.39 -4.22
N LEU A 92 -3.86 2.40 -4.04
CA LEU A 92 -4.41 2.72 -2.73
C LEU A 92 -5.50 1.70 -2.42
N MET A 93 -5.41 1.07 -1.27
CA MET A 93 -6.37 0.07 -0.82
C MET A 93 -6.95 0.44 0.53
N ARG A 94 -8.23 0.12 0.71
CA ARG A 94 -8.92 0.24 1.98
C ARG A 94 -8.89 -1.11 2.69
N TYR A 95 -8.47 -1.11 3.96
CA TYR A 95 -8.47 -2.31 4.79
C TYR A 95 -9.88 -2.85 4.99
N LEU A 96 -10.04 -4.16 4.83
CA LEU A 96 -11.31 -4.86 5.06
C LEU A 96 -11.24 -5.78 6.26
N SER A 97 -10.21 -6.61 6.36
CA SER A 97 -10.07 -7.62 7.40
C SER A 97 -8.66 -8.19 7.42
N GLY A 98 -8.39 -9.02 8.41
CA GLY A 98 -7.14 -9.76 8.53
C GLY A 98 -6.25 -9.21 9.64
N ASP A 99 -5.20 -9.97 9.95
CA ASP A 99 -4.25 -9.67 11.00
C ASP A 99 -2.83 -9.74 10.43
N PRO A 100 -2.01 -8.68 10.60
CA PRO A 100 -0.62 -8.70 10.13
C PRO A 100 0.22 -9.85 10.67
N ALA A 101 -0.15 -10.44 11.80
CA ALA A 101 0.53 -11.62 12.33
C ALA A 101 0.46 -12.82 11.38
N ASN A 102 -0.49 -12.82 10.42
CA ASN A 102 -0.66 -13.89 9.43
C ASN A 102 0.07 -13.61 8.11
N HIS A 103 1.05 -12.72 8.10
CA HIS A 103 1.91 -12.51 6.94
C HIS A 103 2.64 -13.81 6.58
N ASP A 104 3.06 -13.94 5.31
CA ASP A 104 3.77 -15.14 4.88
C ASP A 104 5.23 -15.18 5.42
N HIS A 105 5.92 -16.27 5.10
CA HIS A 105 7.29 -16.49 5.57
C HIS A 105 8.36 -15.71 4.76
N GLU A 106 7.99 -15.10 3.63
CA GLU A 106 8.89 -14.27 2.83
C GLU A 106 9.17 -12.92 3.46
N VAL A 107 8.31 -12.53 4.41
CA VAL A 107 8.37 -11.26 5.14
C VAL A 107 8.68 -11.55 6.60
N ASP A 108 9.56 -10.77 7.20
CA ASP A 108 9.95 -10.97 8.61
C ASP A 108 8.99 -10.31 9.59
N ASP A 109 8.30 -9.26 9.15
CA ASP A 109 7.31 -8.56 9.97
C ASP A 109 6.32 -7.81 9.08
N ALA A 110 5.11 -7.61 9.58
CA ALA A 110 4.11 -6.76 8.98
C ALA A 110 3.45 -5.97 10.09
N ARG A 111 3.36 -4.65 9.94
CA ARG A 111 2.95 -3.80 11.05
C ARG A 111 2.20 -2.57 10.58
N TRP A 112 1.19 -2.19 11.35
CA TRP A 112 0.51 -0.92 11.18
C TRP A 112 1.35 0.21 11.77
N PHE A 113 1.48 1.28 11.00
CA PHE A 113 2.12 2.53 11.44
C PHE A 113 1.13 3.67 11.24
N ASP A 114 1.12 4.63 12.12
CA ASP A 114 0.49 5.91 11.78
C ASP A 114 1.04 6.38 10.43
N VAL A 115 0.19 6.94 9.58
CA VAL A 115 0.55 7.25 8.19
C VAL A 115 1.76 8.20 8.10
N THR A 116 1.89 9.14 9.02
CA THR A 116 3.04 10.05 9.06
C THR A 116 4.32 9.29 9.44
N GLN A 117 4.22 8.39 10.41
CA GLN A 117 5.31 7.50 10.81
C GLN A 117 5.68 6.55 9.67
N ALA A 118 4.70 5.98 8.99
CA ALA A 118 4.91 5.09 7.84
C ALA A 118 5.75 5.78 6.77
N ARG A 119 5.41 7.02 6.43
CA ARG A 119 6.14 7.79 5.44
C ARG A 119 7.62 7.95 5.82
N ARG A 120 7.89 8.26 7.09
CA ARG A 120 9.27 8.40 7.58
C ARG A 120 10.03 7.08 7.59
N THR A 121 9.33 5.99 7.88
CA THR A 121 9.90 4.64 8.05
C THR A 121 10.23 3.97 6.73
N LEU A 122 9.46 4.24 5.68
CA LEU A 122 9.68 3.67 4.36
C LEU A 122 11.10 3.94 3.85
N LYS A 123 11.73 2.89 3.32
CA LYS A 123 13.11 2.96 2.81
C LYS A 123 13.23 3.81 1.55
N TYR A 124 12.27 3.66 0.62
CA TYR A 124 12.40 4.22 -0.72
C TYR A 124 11.62 5.51 -0.89
N VAL A 125 12.28 6.51 -1.48
CA VAL A 125 11.68 7.83 -1.75
C VAL A 125 10.42 7.70 -2.62
N ASN A 126 10.44 6.83 -3.61
CA ASN A 126 9.28 6.61 -4.47
C ASN A 126 8.06 6.12 -3.69
N GLU A 127 8.28 5.27 -2.69
CA GLU A 127 7.19 4.78 -1.84
C GLU A 127 6.70 5.84 -0.86
N LYS A 128 7.59 6.69 -0.36
CA LYS A 128 7.20 7.86 0.44
C LYS A 128 6.27 8.78 -0.35
N ARG A 129 6.56 8.99 -1.63
CA ARG A 129 5.71 9.80 -2.53
C ARG A 129 4.33 9.20 -2.72
N LEU A 130 4.22 7.86 -2.69
CA LEU A 130 2.92 7.19 -2.79
C LEU A 130 2.04 7.53 -1.59
N VAL A 131 2.62 7.63 -0.41
CA VAL A 131 1.88 8.08 0.79
C VAL A 131 1.35 9.50 0.58
N ASP A 132 2.18 10.40 0.06
CA ASP A 132 1.76 11.77 -0.23
C ASP A 132 0.60 11.81 -1.24
N LEU A 133 0.72 11.04 -2.33
CA LEU A 133 -0.32 10.94 -3.35
C LEU A 133 -1.63 10.40 -2.78
N ALA A 134 -1.54 9.39 -1.91
CA ALA A 134 -2.73 8.81 -1.28
C ALA A 134 -3.43 9.82 -0.39
N LEU A 135 -2.69 10.55 0.42
CA LEU A 135 -3.26 11.57 1.31
C LEU A 135 -3.88 12.71 0.51
N ASP A 136 -3.24 13.16 -0.57
CA ASP A 136 -3.79 14.18 -1.47
C ASP A 136 -5.09 13.69 -2.10
N PHE A 137 -5.12 12.45 -2.57
CA PHE A 137 -6.33 11.83 -3.13
C PHE A 137 -7.48 11.84 -2.11
N LEU A 138 -7.19 11.49 -0.86
CA LEU A 138 -8.21 11.41 0.20
C LEU A 138 -8.72 12.79 0.62
N VAL A 139 -7.92 13.84 0.49
CA VAL A 139 -8.39 15.23 0.69
C VAL A 139 -9.40 15.61 -0.39
N VAL A 140 -9.12 15.25 -1.64
CA VAL A 140 -10.01 15.58 -2.78
C VAL A 140 -11.23 14.66 -2.81
N ASN A 141 -11.09 13.42 -2.32
CA ASN A 141 -12.13 12.39 -2.32
C ASN A 141 -12.42 11.94 -0.88
N PRO A 142 -13.01 12.78 -0.04
CA PRO A 142 -13.12 12.52 1.40
C PRO A 142 -14.03 11.35 1.78
N THR A 143 -14.86 10.86 0.85
CA THR A 143 -15.74 9.71 1.07
C THR A 143 -15.21 8.41 0.50
N ALA A 144 -13.97 8.40 -0.02
CA ALA A 144 -13.38 7.21 -0.66
C ALA A 144 -13.28 6.01 0.29
N PHE A 145 -13.14 6.25 1.60
CA PHE A 145 -13.12 5.21 2.64
C PHE A 145 -14.45 5.12 3.42
N GLY A 146 -15.55 5.48 2.76
CA GLY A 146 -16.87 5.57 3.37
C GLY A 146 -17.20 7.01 3.75
N GLU A 147 -17.65 7.25 4.98
CA GLU A 147 -17.95 8.60 5.44
C GLU A 147 -16.66 9.41 5.66
N SER A 148 -16.71 10.70 5.30
CA SER A 148 -15.59 11.59 5.55
C SER A 148 -15.44 11.85 7.05
N LEU A 149 -14.22 12.26 7.48
CA LEU A 149 -13.97 12.66 8.86
C LEU A 149 -14.87 13.81 9.30
N LEU A 150 -15.15 14.75 8.39
CA LEU A 150 -16.06 15.88 8.66
C LEU A 150 -17.50 15.43 8.88
N GLU A 151 -17.96 14.44 8.10
CA GLU A 151 -19.30 13.87 8.27
C GLU A 151 -19.42 13.14 9.59
N GLU A 152 -18.41 12.41 10.02
CA GLU A 152 -18.37 11.75 11.31
C GLU A 152 -18.44 12.74 12.46
N GLU A 153 -17.67 13.81 12.40
CA GLU A 153 -17.72 14.89 13.39
C GLU A 153 -19.09 15.52 13.45
N SER A 154 -19.70 15.78 12.31
CA SER A 154 -21.06 16.33 12.24
C SER A 154 -22.09 15.40 12.89
N LYS A 155 -21.97 14.09 12.68
CA LYS A 155 -22.87 13.11 13.28
C LYS A 155 -22.73 13.05 14.78
N VAL A 156 -21.52 13.13 15.30
CA VAL A 156 -21.25 13.15 16.74
C VAL A 156 -21.80 14.41 17.39
N GLN A 157 -21.77 15.52 16.67
CA GLN A 157 -22.23 16.84 17.15
C GLN A 157 -23.73 17.09 16.97
N LEU A 158 -24.43 16.24 16.19
CA LEU A 158 -25.86 16.40 16.01
C LEU A 158 -26.56 16.32 17.36
N PRO A 159 -27.28 17.36 17.75
CA PRO A 159 -27.99 17.32 19.02
C PRO A 159 -29.06 16.24 18.94
N ILE A 160 -29.14 15.48 20.00
CA ILE A 160 -30.26 14.56 20.17
C ILE A 160 -31.47 15.44 20.35
N SER A 161 -32.27 15.56 19.30
CA SER A 161 -33.53 16.30 19.42
C SER A 161 -34.44 15.50 20.36
N SER A 162 -34.76 16.10 21.39
CA SER A 162 -35.79 15.61 22.31
C SER A 162 -37.15 15.56 21.62
#